data_e05fd410ab96c5ebd364903b7cf140ea
#
_entry.id   e05fd410ab96c5ebd364903b7cf140ea
#
_cell.length_a   1.000
_cell.length_b   1.000
_cell.length_c   1.000
_cell.angle_alpha   90.00
_cell.angle_beta   90.00
_cell.angle_gamma   90.00
#
_symmetry.space_group_name_H-M   'P 1'
#
loop_
_entity.id
_entity.type
_entity.pdbx_description
1 polymer ?
#
loop_
_entity_poly.entity_id
_entity_poly.type
_entity_poly.pdbx_seq_one_letter_code
_entity_poly.pdbx_strand_id
1 'polypeptide(L)'
;ESKLVPIVPGDDMQIFCAFNTTFVLCKKKVDASNIVRKTRLSDVEVIDSKDEKNKTKRLRILRERWETQIIPQWHSIRNEKWVVNLCRSGIPFQMREFAWPRIIGNAVKVTPKMYRITLNHAKQLHSQKLADGSVEEGDGSKKEALSLALIDADLARTFPGLNLFGGEGPWSKPLRECLEAFAMHRPDLGYVQGMSYMAAMLLLNISDQYLTFQCLVNLMVKDHLFVFYLLDSSLIHQYLSLFDSALESSLN
;
A
#
# COMPACT_ATOMS: atom_id res chain seq x y z
N GLU A 1 17.76 -8.98 -26.20
CA GLU A 1 18.69 -8.32 -25.26
C GLU A 1 18.08 -6.99 -24.82
N SER A 2 17.26 -7.02 -23.76
CA SER A 2 16.75 -5.82 -23.10
C SER A 2 17.89 -5.20 -22.30
N LYS A 3 18.40 -4.07 -22.79
CA LYS A 3 19.36 -3.26 -22.03
C LYS A 3 18.70 -2.78 -20.74
N LEU A 4 19.14 -3.31 -19.61
CA LEU A 4 18.86 -2.75 -18.30
C LEU A 4 19.35 -1.29 -18.28
N VAL A 5 18.43 -0.35 -18.19
CA VAL A 5 18.76 1.05 -17.97
C VAL A 5 19.36 1.16 -16.57
N PRO A 6 20.56 1.76 -16.37
CA PRO A 6 21.12 1.91 -15.05
C PRO A 6 20.15 2.73 -14.19
N ILE A 7 19.81 2.20 -13.01
CA ILE A 7 18.97 2.88 -12.03
C ILE A 7 19.77 4.06 -11.48
N VAL A 8 19.56 5.24 -12.06
CA VAL A 8 20.04 6.48 -11.45
C VAL A 8 19.08 6.82 -10.32
N PRO A 9 19.55 7.03 -9.07
CA PRO A 9 18.70 7.45 -7.97
C PRO A 9 18.12 8.83 -8.27
N GLY A 10 16.93 8.89 -8.87
CA GLY A 10 16.20 10.12 -9.06
C GLY A 10 15.52 10.59 -7.76
N ASP A 11 15.07 11.84 -7.75
CA ASP A 11 14.38 12.48 -6.60
C ASP A 11 13.16 11.66 -6.11
N ASP A 12 12.51 10.91 -6.98
CA ASP A 12 11.40 10.01 -6.66
C ASP A 12 11.80 8.88 -5.70
N MET A 13 13.05 8.41 -5.75
CA MET A 13 13.53 7.35 -4.86
C MET A 13 13.69 7.84 -3.41
N GLN A 14 14.02 9.12 -3.21
CA GLN A 14 14.13 9.69 -1.87
C GLN A 14 12.75 9.81 -1.20
N ILE A 15 11.72 10.21 -1.93
CA ILE A 15 10.35 10.29 -1.42
C ILE A 15 9.79 8.88 -1.18
N PHE A 16 10.11 7.92 -2.04
CA PHE A 16 9.70 6.54 -1.88
C PHE A 16 10.34 5.87 -0.66
N CYS A 17 11.63 6.11 -0.37
CA CYS A 17 12.25 5.66 0.87
C CYS A 17 11.54 6.24 2.10
N ALA A 18 11.09 7.50 2.04
CA ALA A 18 10.28 8.11 3.07
C ALA A 18 8.90 7.42 3.24
N PHE A 19 8.27 7.04 2.13
CA PHE A 19 7.02 6.26 2.14
C PHE A 19 7.23 4.88 2.77
N ASN A 20 8.26 4.14 2.37
CA ASN A 20 8.60 2.84 2.93
C ASN A 20 8.92 2.92 4.42
N THR A 21 9.65 3.93 4.86
CA THR A 21 9.92 4.15 6.29
C THR A 21 8.63 4.38 7.06
N THR A 22 7.70 5.16 6.51
CA THR A 22 6.37 5.38 7.10
C THR A 22 5.56 4.09 7.13
N PHE A 23 5.63 3.28 6.08
CA PHE A 23 4.97 1.99 5.97
C PHE A 23 5.50 0.97 6.99
N VAL A 24 6.83 0.89 7.15
CA VAL A 24 7.48 0.02 8.15
C VAL A 24 7.16 0.46 9.57
N LEU A 25 7.14 1.77 9.83
CA LEU A 25 6.76 2.30 11.15
C LEU A 25 5.29 2.04 11.48
N CYS A 26 4.40 2.01 10.46
CA CYS A 26 3.01 1.56 10.66
C CYS A 26 2.93 0.10 11.12
N LYS A 27 3.71 -0.82 10.52
CA LYS A 27 3.76 -2.22 10.97
C LYS A 27 4.16 -2.36 12.45
N LYS A 28 5.10 -1.53 12.92
CA LYS A 28 5.53 -1.55 14.33
C LYS A 28 4.51 -0.93 15.30
N LYS A 29 3.61 -0.06 14.83
CA LYS A 29 2.59 0.61 15.66
C LYS A 29 1.20 -0.03 15.62
N VAL A 30 0.94 -0.89 14.65
CA VAL A 30 -0.27 -1.72 14.61
C VAL A 30 -0.01 -3.00 15.43
N ASP A 31 0.36 -2.82 16.68
CA ASP A 31 0.21 -3.85 17.68
C ASP A 31 -1.27 -3.87 18.07
N ALA A 32 -1.97 -4.94 17.71
CA ALA A 32 -3.42 -5.10 17.93
C ALA A 32 -3.82 -4.87 19.40
N SER A 33 -2.88 -5.04 20.34
CA SER A 33 -3.04 -4.72 21.76
C SER A 33 -3.38 -3.24 22.01
N ASN A 34 -2.97 -2.31 21.14
CA ASN A 34 -3.24 -0.87 21.32
C ASN A 34 -4.58 -0.41 20.75
N ILE A 35 -5.19 -1.17 19.82
CA ILE A 35 -6.52 -0.86 19.29
C ILE A 35 -7.61 -1.39 20.21
N VAL A 36 -7.40 -2.57 20.80
CA VAL A 36 -8.35 -3.21 21.72
C VAL A 36 -8.29 -2.60 23.13
N ARG A 37 -7.18 -2.02 23.55
CA ARG A 37 -7.03 -1.40 24.89
C ARG A 37 -7.77 -0.08 25.09
N LYS A 38 -8.36 0.51 24.08
CA LYS A 38 -9.23 1.69 24.26
C LYS A 38 -10.59 1.37 24.89
N THR A 39 -10.90 0.12 25.16
CA THR A 39 -12.18 -0.31 25.74
C THR A 39 -12.12 -0.80 27.18
N ARG A 40 -10.95 -0.74 27.85
CA ARG A 40 -10.88 -0.97 29.31
C ARG A 40 -10.14 0.16 30.02
N LEU A 41 -10.91 1.04 30.61
CA LEU A 41 -10.49 2.26 31.34
C LEU A 41 -10.05 1.96 32.79
N SER A 42 -9.40 0.85 33.12
CA SER A 42 -9.05 0.57 34.54
C SER A 42 -7.58 0.32 34.84
N ASP A 43 -6.68 0.21 33.85
CA ASP A 43 -5.26 -0.06 34.14
C ASP A 43 -4.34 0.90 33.35
N VAL A 44 -4.48 2.21 33.63
CA VAL A 44 -3.56 3.22 33.13
C VAL A 44 -2.47 3.43 34.16
N GLU A 45 -1.29 2.83 33.96
CA GLU A 45 -0.06 3.34 34.53
C GLU A 45 0.09 4.82 34.16
N VAL A 46 0.40 5.64 35.16
CA VAL A 46 0.60 7.09 35.04
C VAL A 46 1.84 7.35 34.19
N ILE A 47 1.64 7.34 32.84
CA ILE A 47 2.63 7.84 31.89
C ILE A 47 2.69 9.36 32.10
N ASP A 48 3.89 9.87 32.29
CA ASP A 48 4.17 11.27 32.62
C ASP A 48 3.34 12.24 31.78
N SER A 49 2.39 12.92 32.37
CA SER A 49 1.37 13.77 31.74
C SER A 49 1.96 14.95 30.94
N LYS A 50 3.22 15.31 31.19
CA LYS A 50 3.96 16.34 30.46
C LYS A 50 4.42 15.85 29.07
N ASP A 51 4.90 14.62 28.96
CA ASP A 51 5.36 14.07 27.70
C ASP A 51 4.20 13.82 26.72
N GLU A 52 3.05 13.41 27.23
CA GLU A 52 1.86 13.19 26.40
C GLU A 52 1.25 14.52 25.90
N LYS A 53 1.23 15.56 26.73
CA LYS A 53 0.83 16.91 26.33
C LYS A 53 1.77 17.50 25.27
N ASN A 54 3.06 17.34 25.43
CA ASN A 54 4.06 17.77 24.45
C ASN A 54 3.94 17.02 23.14
N LYS A 55 3.73 15.71 23.17
CA LYS A 55 3.50 14.86 22.00
C LYS A 55 2.24 15.27 21.25
N THR A 56 1.15 15.49 21.95
CA THR A 56 -0.13 15.94 21.36
C THR A 56 0.02 17.33 20.72
N LYS A 57 0.71 18.27 21.38
CA LYS A 57 0.99 19.60 20.84
C LYS A 57 1.84 19.51 19.55
N ARG A 58 2.89 18.68 19.55
CA ARG A 58 3.74 18.48 18.38
C ARG A 58 2.94 17.87 17.21
N LEU A 59 2.08 16.88 17.46
CA LEU A 59 1.22 16.29 16.44
C LEU A 59 0.24 17.29 15.85
N ARG A 60 -0.34 18.18 16.68
CA ARG A 60 -1.23 19.24 16.22
C ARG A 60 -0.52 20.23 15.30
N ILE A 61 0.66 20.71 15.69
CA ILE A 61 1.46 21.64 14.88
C ILE A 61 1.86 20.97 13.55
N LEU A 62 2.26 19.70 13.61
CA LEU A 62 2.65 18.94 12.43
C LEU A 62 1.47 18.76 11.47
N ARG A 63 0.30 18.41 12.00
CA ARG A 63 -0.94 18.29 11.23
C ARG A 63 -1.30 19.62 10.56
N GLU A 64 -1.32 20.73 11.30
CA GLU A 64 -1.61 22.05 10.79
C GLU A 64 -0.66 22.43 9.64
N ARG A 65 0.64 22.13 9.79
CA ARG A 65 1.62 22.36 8.74
C ARG A 65 1.34 21.53 7.48
N TRP A 66 0.92 20.30 7.62
CA TRP A 66 0.50 19.46 6.49
C TRP A 66 -0.73 20.04 5.79
N GLU A 67 -1.75 20.43 6.55
CA GLU A 67 -3.01 20.95 6.02
C GLU A 67 -2.84 22.32 5.31
N THR A 68 -2.08 23.24 5.92
CA THR A 68 -2.02 24.63 5.45
C THR A 68 -0.88 24.93 4.49
N GLN A 69 0.21 24.19 4.55
CA GLN A 69 1.39 24.45 3.74
C GLN A 69 1.72 23.32 2.76
N ILE A 70 1.86 22.08 3.24
CA ILE A 70 2.43 21.02 2.42
C ILE A 70 1.44 20.53 1.38
N ILE A 71 0.21 20.19 1.77
CA ILE A 71 -0.80 19.64 0.85
C ILE A 71 -1.17 20.67 -0.24
N PRO A 72 -1.47 21.94 0.07
CA PRO A 72 -1.83 22.92 -0.95
C PRO A 72 -0.70 23.23 -1.93
N GLN A 73 0.56 23.20 -1.47
CA GLN A 73 1.74 23.56 -2.28
C GLN A 73 2.54 22.33 -2.73
N TRP A 74 1.97 21.12 -2.61
CA TRP A 74 2.68 19.86 -2.84
C TRP A 74 3.53 19.85 -4.11
N HIS A 75 2.97 20.26 -5.24
CA HIS A 75 3.65 20.22 -6.54
C HIS A 75 4.91 21.07 -6.62
N SER A 76 4.95 22.18 -5.90
CA SER A 76 6.11 23.10 -5.90
C SER A 76 7.17 22.73 -4.86
N ILE A 77 6.76 22.17 -3.70
CA ILE A 77 7.67 21.98 -2.57
C ILE A 77 8.04 20.51 -2.31
N ARG A 78 7.47 19.55 -3.02
CA ARG A 78 7.65 18.11 -2.75
C ARG A 78 9.11 17.65 -2.75
N ASN A 79 9.98 18.32 -3.54
CA ASN A 79 11.40 17.98 -3.64
C ASN A 79 12.29 18.80 -2.68
N GLU A 80 11.72 19.71 -1.90
CA GLU A 80 12.46 20.45 -0.90
C GLU A 80 12.98 19.54 0.20
N LYS A 81 14.27 19.67 0.56
CA LYS A 81 14.92 18.81 1.56
C LYS A 81 14.14 18.72 2.88
N TRP A 82 13.55 19.82 3.31
CA TRP A 82 12.78 19.84 4.55
C TRP A 82 11.46 19.05 4.44
N VAL A 83 10.79 19.04 3.27
CA VAL A 83 9.58 18.23 3.03
C VAL A 83 9.94 16.75 3.00
N VAL A 84 11.00 16.38 2.27
CA VAL A 84 11.50 15.01 2.20
C VAL A 84 11.86 14.51 3.60
N ASN A 85 12.58 15.28 4.39
CA ASN A 85 12.93 14.92 5.77
C ASN A 85 11.70 14.80 6.66
N LEU A 86 10.70 15.64 6.47
CA LEU A 86 9.43 15.56 7.21
C LEU A 86 8.67 14.27 6.86
N CYS A 87 8.60 13.90 5.58
CA CYS A 87 8.03 12.64 5.15
C CYS A 87 8.76 11.44 5.78
N ARG A 88 10.10 11.48 5.82
CA ARG A 88 10.94 10.44 6.46
C ARG A 88 10.75 10.34 7.96
N SER A 89 10.52 11.45 8.65
CA SER A 89 10.26 11.47 10.09
C SER A 89 8.89 10.90 10.49
N GLY A 90 8.01 10.71 9.51
CA GLY A 90 6.69 10.11 9.66
C GLY A 90 5.56 11.10 9.39
N ILE A 91 4.56 10.62 8.67
CA ILE A 91 3.35 11.38 8.33
C ILE A 91 2.27 11.10 9.38
N PRO A 92 1.66 12.13 10.00
CA PRO A 92 0.57 11.92 10.94
C PRO A 92 -0.55 11.09 10.31
N PHE A 93 -1.16 10.21 11.10
CA PHE A 93 -2.18 9.28 10.62
C PHE A 93 -3.31 10.00 9.85
N GLN A 94 -3.82 11.11 10.40
CA GLN A 94 -4.90 11.89 9.79
C GLN A 94 -4.52 12.54 8.45
N MET A 95 -3.22 12.65 8.16
CA MET A 95 -2.72 13.28 6.93
C MET A 95 -2.38 12.27 5.84
N ARG A 96 -2.33 10.96 6.16
CA ARG A 96 -1.92 9.92 5.20
C ARG A 96 -2.87 9.78 4.04
N GLU A 97 -4.17 9.91 4.28
CA GLU A 97 -5.21 9.89 3.25
C GLU A 97 -4.94 10.91 2.13
N PHE A 98 -4.44 12.08 2.49
CA PHE A 98 -4.12 13.16 1.55
C PHE A 98 -2.67 13.09 1.03
N ALA A 99 -1.74 12.68 1.87
CA ALA A 99 -0.32 12.68 1.55
C ALA A 99 0.09 11.49 0.69
N TRP A 100 -0.35 10.27 1.01
CA TRP A 100 0.08 9.07 0.32
C TRP A 100 -0.28 9.05 -1.16
N PRO A 101 -1.51 9.38 -1.61
CA PRO A 101 -1.81 9.45 -3.03
C PRO A 101 -0.95 10.49 -3.78
N ARG A 102 -0.57 11.58 -3.11
CA ARG A 102 0.30 12.62 -3.69
C ARG A 102 1.75 12.17 -3.80
N ILE A 103 2.26 11.47 -2.78
CA ILE A 103 3.62 10.92 -2.75
C ILE A 103 3.78 9.81 -3.78
N ILE A 104 2.83 8.88 -3.84
CA ILE A 104 2.85 7.77 -4.79
C ILE A 104 2.66 8.31 -6.22
N GLY A 105 1.79 9.30 -6.36
CA GLY A 105 1.45 9.89 -7.65
C GLY A 105 0.51 9.02 -8.49
N ASN A 106 0.34 9.40 -9.75
CA ASN A 106 -0.46 8.67 -10.74
C ASN A 106 0.24 8.67 -12.10
N ALA A 107 1.45 8.11 -12.15
CA ALA A 107 2.28 8.04 -13.36
C ALA A 107 1.62 7.21 -14.48
N VAL A 108 0.88 6.17 -14.09
CA VAL A 108 0.15 5.28 -15.03
C VAL A 108 -1.19 5.86 -15.49
N LYS A 109 -1.55 7.06 -15.00
CA LYS A 109 -2.81 7.76 -15.36
C LYS A 109 -4.06 6.92 -15.13
N VAL A 110 -4.12 6.22 -14.00
CA VAL A 110 -5.30 5.47 -13.56
C VAL A 110 -6.48 6.42 -13.37
N THR A 111 -7.66 6.03 -13.87
CA THR A 111 -8.87 6.85 -13.79
C THR A 111 -10.00 6.13 -13.05
N PRO A 112 -11.00 6.85 -12.50
CA PRO A 112 -12.16 6.23 -11.88
C PRO A 112 -12.96 5.34 -12.85
N LYS A 113 -12.92 5.66 -14.15
CA LYS A 113 -13.54 4.85 -15.19
C LYS A 113 -12.84 3.50 -15.34
N MET A 114 -11.50 3.47 -15.33
CA MET A 114 -10.72 2.24 -15.39
C MET A 114 -11.03 1.35 -14.19
N TYR A 115 -11.04 1.91 -12.98
CA TYR A 115 -11.39 1.17 -11.77
C TYR A 115 -12.78 0.50 -11.88
N ARG A 116 -13.80 1.24 -12.35
CA ARG A 116 -15.15 0.69 -12.52
C ARG A 116 -15.21 -0.41 -13.57
N ILE A 117 -14.50 -0.27 -14.70
CA ILE A 117 -14.46 -1.27 -15.77
C ILE A 117 -13.82 -2.56 -15.25
N THR A 118 -12.67 -2.48 -14.61
CA THR A 118 -11.95 -3.65 -14.08
C THR A 118 -12.74 -4.36 -12.99
N LEU A 119 -13.37 -3.61 -12.09
CA LEU A 119 -14.22 -4.17 -11.04
C LEU A 119 -15.47 -4.86 -11.62
N ASN A 120 -16.10 -4.29 -12.65
CA ASN A 120 -17.23 -4.92 -13.33
C ASN A 120 -16.81 -6.21 -14.05
N HIS A 121 -15.63 -6.24 -14.66
CA HIS A 121 -15.08 -7.45 -15.28
C HIS A 121 -14.89 -8.56 -14.23
N ALA A 122 -14.30 -8.27 -13.08
CA ALA A 122 -14.19 -9.24 -11.99
C ALA A 122 -15.57 -9.78 -11.54
N LYS A 123 -16.56 -8.91 -11.40
CA LYS A 123 -17.93 -9.31 -11.03
C LYS A 123 -18.59 -10.22 -12.08
N GLN A 124 -18.36 -9.98 -13.36
CA GLN A 124 -18.84 -10.84 -14.43
C GLN A 124 -18.22 -12.22 -14.36
N LEU A 125 -16.90 -12.34 -14.14
CA LEU A 125 -16.21 -13.61 -13.96
C LEU A 125 -16.76 -14.40 -12.77
N HIS A 126 -17.06 -13.75 -11.64
CA HIS A 126 -17.72 -14.41 -10.51
C HIS A 126 -19.10 -14.96 -10.87
N SER A 127 -19.90 -14.19 -11.63
CA SER A 127 -21.24 -14.61 -12.05
C SER A 127 -21.19 -15.79 -13.02
N GLN A 128 -20.24 -15.81 -13.95
CA GLN A 128 -20.04 -16.90 -14.89
C GLN A 128 -19.65 -18.21 -14.18
N LYS A 129 -18.72 -18.15 -13.21
CA LYS A 129 -18.35 -19.31 -12.39
C LYS A 129 -19.53 -19.92 -11.64
N LEU A 130 -20.46 -19.10 -11.17
CA LEU A 130 -21.66 -19.57 -10.47
C LEU A 130 -22.68 -20.21 -11.43
N ALA A 131 -22.75 -19.77 -12.68
CA ALA A 131 -23.73 -20.24 -13.65
C ALA A 131 -23.32 -21.56 -14.33
N ASP A 132 -22.07 -21.70 -14.77
CA ASP A 132 -21.65 -22.79 -15.66
C ASP A 132 -20.69 -23.81 -15.02
N GLY A 133 -20.13 -23.53 -13.84
CA GLY A 133 -19.13 -24.39 -13.21
C GLY A 133 -17.84 -24.59 -14.03
N SER A 134 -17.76 -23.97 -15.22
CA SER A 134 -16.63 -24.05 -16.15
C SER A 134 -16.13 -22.66 -16.53
N VAL A 135 -14.84 -22.47 -16.46
CA VAL A 135 -14.16 -21.29 -17.02
C VAL A 135 -13.87 -21.61 -18.48
N GLU A 136 -14.29 -20.74 -19.40
CA GLU A 136 -13.95 -20.88 -20.82
C GLU A 136 -12.45 -21.18 -21.02
N GLU A 137 -12.12 -22.06 -21.99
CA GLU A 137 -10.77 -22.62 -22.17
C GLU A 137 -9.73 -21.67 -22.77
N GLY A 138 -9.81 -20.35 -22.45
CA GLY A 138 -8.76 -19.39 -22.77
C GLY A 138 -7.70 -19.31 -21.65
N ASP A 139 -6.41 -19.30 -22.00
CA ASP A 139 -5.29 -19.21 -21.03
C ASP A 139 -5.43 -17.98 -20.11
N GLY A 140 -5.90 -16.83 -20.64
CA GLY A 140 -6.14 -15.61 -19.86
C GLY A 140 -7.25 -15.75 -18.83
N SER A 141 -8.37 -16.37 -19.18
CA SER A 141 -9.50 -16.56 -18.28
C SER A 141 -9.18 -17.49 -17.10
N LYS A 142 -8.34 -18.51 -17.32
CA LYS A 142 -7.85 -19.40 -16.25
C LYS A 142 -6.97 -18.64 -15.25
N LYS A 143 -6.08 -17.77 -15.72
CA LYS A 143 -5.21 -16.96 -14.88
C LYS A 143 -5.99 -15.94 -14.04
N GLU A 144 -6.98 -15.29 -14.64
CA GLU A 144 -7.89 -14.37 -13.94
C GLU A 144 -8.69 -15.11 -12.87
N ALA A 145 -9.26 -16.26 -13.21
CA ALA A 145 -10.01 -17.10 -12.27
C ALA A 145 -9.16 -17.60 -11.11
N LEU A 146 -7.88 -17.96 -11.36
CA LEU A 146 -6.93 -18.32 -10.32
C LEU A 146 -6.63 -17.13 -9.40
N SER A 147 -6.43 -15.94 -9.96
CA SER A 147 -6.22 -14.73 -9.20
C SER A 147 -7.37 -14.46 -8.21
N LEU A 148 -8.62 -14.60 -8.64
CA LEU A 148 -9.79 -14.43 -7.78
C LEU A 148 -9.81 -15.44 -6.62
N ALA A 149 -9.49 -16.71 -6.89
CA ALA A 149 -9.43 -17.74 -5.85
C ALA A 149 -8.33 -17.50 -4.82
N LEU A 150 -7.16 -17.02 -5.27
CA LEU A 150 -6.05 -16.67 -4.38
C LEU A 150 -6.37 -15.45 -3.51
N ILE A 151 -7.08 -14.45 -4.05
CA ILE A 151 -7.57 -13.29 -3.28
C ILE A 151 -8.45 -13.77 -2.13
N ASP A 152 -9.43 -14.63 -2.40
CA ASP A 152 -10.34 -15.16 -1.39
C ASP A 152 -9.59 -15.86 -0.25
N ALA A 153 -8.60 -16.68 -0.59
CA ALA A 153 -7.78 -17.38 0.40
C ALA A 153 -6.93 -16.39 1.25
N ASP A 154 -6.45 -15.28 0.67
CA ASP A 154 -5.61 -14.31 1.35
C ASP A 154 -6.39 -13.35 2.25
N LEU A 155 -7.65 -13.05 1.94
CA LEU A 155 -8.49 -12.16 2.76
C LEU A 155 -8.55 -12.63 4.22
N ALA A 156 -8.81 -13.91 4.45
CA ALA A 156 -8.94 -14.47 5.80
C ALA A 156 -7.65 -14.38 6.63
N ARG A 157 -6.49 -14.40 5.97
CA ARG A 157 -5.17 -14.34 6.63
C ARG A 157 -4.53 -12.95 6.62
N THR A 158 -5.19 -11.95 6.03
CA THR A 158 -4.69 -10.56 6.01
C THR A 158 -4.96 -9.88 7.33
N PHE A 159 -3.91 -9.63 8.12
CA PHE A 159 -4.00 -9.05 9.46
C PHE A 159 -5.09 -9.69 10.34
N PRO A 160 -5.05 -11.00 10.56
CA PRO A 160 -6.15 -11.72 11.24
C PRO A 160 -6.44 -11.18 12.64
N GLY A 161 -5.41 -10.68 13.35
CA GLY A 161 -5.59 -10.07 14.67
C GLY A 161 -6.39 -8.77 14.69
N LEU A 162 -6.65 -8.14 13.53
CA LEU A 162 -7.47 -6.93 13.45
C LEU A 162 -8.97 -7.25 13.29
N ASN A 163 -9.33 -8.44 12.80
CA ASN A 163 -10.71 -8.85 12.47
C ASN A 163 -11.43 -7.88 11.50
N LEU A 164 -10.69 -7.21 10.60
CA LEU A 164 -11.22 -6.20 9.69
C LEU A 164 -11.44 -6.73 8.27
N PHE A 165 -10.59 -7.66 7.82
CA PHE A 165 -10.46 -8.06 6.42
C PHE A 165 -10.97 -9.47 6.11
N GLY A 166 -11.03 -10.35 7.10
CA GLY A 166 -11.51 -11.71 6.94
C GLY A 166 -13.02 -11.85 7.19
N GLY A 167 -13.65 -12.87 6.60
CA GLY A 167 -15.05 -13.19 6.81
C GLY A 167 -15.96 -12.00 6.49
N GLU A 168 -16.81 -11.63 7.46
CA GLU A 168 -17.74 -10.50 7.38
C GLU A 168 -17.15 -9.19 7.95
N GLY A 169 -15.84 -9.10 8.05
CA GLY A 169 -15.16 -7.88 8.51
C GLY A 169 -15.52 -6.67 7.65
N PRO A 170 -15.60 -5.47 8.24
CA PRO A 170 -16.12 -4.27 7.57
C PRO A 170 -15.30 -3.85 6.35
N TRP A 171 -14.04 -4.25 6.29
CA TRP A 171 -13.10 -3.96 5.20
C TRP A 171 -12.86 -5.16 4.27
N SER A 172 -13.53 -6.31 4.48
CA SER A 172 -13.39 -7.50 3.66
C SER A 172 -13.78 -7.22 2.20
N LYS A 173 -14.97 -6.67 1.98
CA LYS A 173 -15.46 -6.31 0.65
C LYS A 173 -14.61 -5.23 -0.02
N PRO A 174 -14.28 -4.08 0.62
CA PRO A 174 -13.39 -3.08 0.04
C PRO A 174 -12.02 -3.62 -0.37
N LEU A 175 -11.42 -4.47 0.44
CA LEU A 175 -10.12 -5.09 0.12
C LEU A 175 -10.24 -6.03 -1.07
N ARG A 176 -11.27 -6.90 -1.08
CA ARG A 176 -11.56 -7.80 -2.20
C ARG A 176 -11.70 -7.03 -3.49
N GLU A 177 -12.59 -6.04 -3.54
CA GLU A 177 -12.87 -5.26 -4.74
C GLU A 177 -11.64 -4.50 -5.26
N CYS A 178 -10.78 -4.01 -4.37
CA CYS A 178 -9.52 -3.36 -4.76
C CYS A 178 -8.54 -4.35 -5.42
N LEU A 179 -8.38 -5.55 -4.85
CA LEU A 179 -7.47 -6.58 -5.36
C LEU A 179 -7.97 -7.21 -6.67
N GLU A 180 -9.27 -7.45 -6.76
CA GLU A 180 -9.93 -7.96 -7.97
C GLU A 180 -9.78 -6.97 -9.12
N ALA A 181 -10.06 -5.67 -8.87
CA ALA A 181 -9.84 -4.63 -9.86
C ALA A 181 -8.38 -4.55 -10.30
N PHE A 182 -7.43 -4.74 -9.36
CA PHE A 182 -6.00 -4.77 -9.68
C PHE A 182 -5.65 -5.97 -10.58
N ALA A 183 -6.10 -7.18 -10.25
CA ALA A 183 -5.83 -8.38 -11.04
C ALA A 183 -6.36 -8.27 -12.47
N MET A 184 -7.55 -7.67 -12.63
CA MET A 184 -8.14 -7.40 -13.95
C MET A 184 -7.44 -6.25 -14.69
N HIS A 185 -6.85 -5.31 -13.97
CA HIS A 185 -6.11 -4.20 -14.57
C HIS A 185 -4.71 -4.61 -15.05
N ARG A 186 -4.10 -5.57 -14.37
CA ARG A 186 -2.76 -6.10 -14.64
C ARG A 186 -2.80 -7.62 -14.84
N PRO A 187 -3.44 -8.11 -15.94
CA PRO A 187 -3.55 -9.54 -16.20
C PRO A 187 -2.18 -10.20 -16.46
N ASP A 188 -1.18 -9.42 -16.87
CA ASP A 188 0.21 -9.85 -17.00
C ASP A 188 0.79 -10.32 -15.67
N LEU A 189 0.52 -9.61 -14.58
CA LEU A 189 0.95 -9.93 -13.22
C LEU A 189 -0.10 -10.80 -12.49
N GLY A 190 -1.37 -10.45 -12.63
CA GLY A 190 -2.46 -11.06 -11.87
C GLY A 190 -2.37 -10.73 -10.38
N TYR A 191 -2.94 -11.61 -9.55
CA TYR A 191 -2.78 -11.54 -8.11
C TYR A 191 -1.63 -12.44 -7.64
N VAL A 192 -0.74 -11.90 -6.86
CA VAL A 192 0.34 -12.64 -6.21
C VAL A 192 0.11 -12.62 -4.70
N GLN A 193 0.29 -13.78 -4.07
CA GLN A 193 0.13 -13.95 -2.63
C GLN A 193 0.90 -12.89 -1.84
N GLY A 194 0.22 -12.26 -0.88
CA GLY A 194 0.77 -11.20 -0.04
C GLY A 194 0.48 -9.77 -0.53
N MET A 195 0.00 -9.57 -1.76
CA MET A 195 -0.48 -8.25 -2.21
C MET A 195 -1.60 -7.71 -1.32
N SER A 196 -2.39 -8.59 -0.72
CA SER A 196 -3.47 -8.25 0.22
C SER A 196 -2.98 -7.40 1.40
N TYR A 197 -1.78 -7.67 1.92
CA TYR A 197 -1.21 -6.88 3.01
C TYR A 197 -0.92 -5.43 2.60
N MET A 198 -0.43 -5.23 1.37
CA MET A 198 -0.17 -3.89 0.85
C MET A 198 -1.46 -3.12 0.60
N ALA A 199 -2.44 -3.75 -0.06
CA ALA A 199 -3.75 -3.14 -0.29
C ALA A 199 -4.48 -2.83 1.03
N ALA A 200 -4.43 -3.75 2.01
CA ALA A 200 -5.01 -3.53 3.33
C ALA A 200 -4.35 -2.36 4.07
N MET A 201 -3.02 -2.22 4.00
CA MET A 201 -2.33 -1.07 4.58
C MET A 201 -2.72 0.24 3.92
N LEU A 202 -2.94 0.26 2.62
CA LEU A 202 -3.46 1.44 1.92
C LEU A 202 -4.87 1.75 2.39
N LEU A 203 -5.77 0.77 2.43
CA LEU A 203 -7.16 0.94 2.89
C LEU A 203 -7.26 1.44 4.33
N LEU A 204 -6.39 0.98 5.22
CA LEU A 204 -6.35 1.46 6.62
C LEU A 204 -5.99 2.95 6.73
N ASN A 205 -5.44 3.56 5.69
CA ASN A 205 -4.98 4.94 5.71
C ASN A 205 -5.65 5.82 4.63
N ILE A 206 -6.31 5.22 3.65
CA ILE A 206 -7.01 5.92 2.54
C ILE A 206 -8.42 5.35 2.50
N SER A 207 -9.41 6.16 2.86
CA SER A 207 -10.81 5.73 2.94
C SER A 207 -11.46 5.55 1.56
N ASP A 208 -10.98 6.25 0.54
CA ASP A 208 -11.47 6.16 -0.83
C ASP A 208 -10.91 4.93 -1.55
N GLN A 209 -11.79 4.02 -2.00
CA GLN A 209 -11.41 2.78 -2.67
C GLN A 209 -10.71 3.01 -4.02
N TYR A 210 -11.17 4.02 -4.78
CA TYR A 210 -10.52 4.34 -6.05
C TYR A 210 -9.10 4.87 -5.83
N LEU A 211 -8.89 5.76 -4.86
CA LEU A 211 -7.56 6.24 -4.52
C LEU A 211 -6.66 5.12 -4.01
N THR A 212 -7.21 4.17 -3.24
CA THR A 212 -6.48 2.97 -2.83
C THR A 212 -6.04 2.14 -4.02
N PHE A 213 -6.95 1.86 -4.95
CA PHE A 213 -6.63 1.15 -6.20
C PHE A 213 -5.59 1.90 -7.03
N GLN A 214 -5.75 3.21 -7.21
CA GLN A 214 -4.77 4.06 -7.91
C GLN A 214 -3.39 3.96 -7.26
N CYS A 215 -3.31 4.05 -5.93
CA CYS A 215 -2.05 3.92 -5.20
C CYS A 215 -1.44 2.53 -5.38
N LEU A 216 -2.24 1.47 -5.27
CA LEU A 216 -1.77 0.09 -5.46
C LEU A 216 -1.18 -0.11 -6.85
N VAL A 217 -1.90 0.29 -7.91
CA VAL A 217 -1.42 0.18 -9.30
C VAL A 217 -0.10 0.94 -9.49
N ASN A 218 -0.02 2.18 -8.99
CA ASN A 218 1.19 3.00 -9.15
C ASN A 218 2.37 2.52 -8.30
N LEU A 219 2.14 1.86 -7.17
CA LEU A 219 3.20 1.21 -6.40
C LEU A 219 3.75 -0.02 -7.12
N MET A 220 2.86 -0.82 -7.74
CA MET A 220 3.24 -2.06 -8.42
C MET A 220 3.99 -1.86 -9.74
N VAL A 221 4.04 -0.64 -10.28
CA VAL A 221 4.89 -0.32 -11.44
C VAL A 221 6.26 0.22 -11.04
N LYS A 222 6.55 0.37 -9.74
CA LYS A 222 7.89 0.75 -9.28
C LYS A 222 8.81 -0.45 -9.36
N ASP A 223 9.93 -0.32 -10.08
CA ASP A 223 10.85 -1.39 -10.44
C ASP A 223 11.20 -2.31 -9.26
N HIS A 224 11.54 -1.73 -8.12
CA HIS A 224 11.92 -2.48 -6.93
C HIS A 224 10.78 -3.26 -6.24
N LEU A 225 9.51 -2.89 -6.42
CA LEU A 225 8.37 -3.69 -5.96
C LEU A 225 7.95 -4.70 -7.02
N PHE A 226 7.88 -4.27 -8.26
CA PHE A 226 7.49 -5.09 -9.40
C PHE A 226 8.32 -6.37 -9.51
N VAL A 227 9.64 -6.26 -9.37
CA VAL A 227 10.57 -7.40 -9.44
C VAL A 227 10.22 -8.49 -8.42
N PHE A 228 9.89 -8.11 -7.17
CA PHE A 228 9.53 -9.07 -6.13
C PHE A 228 8.19 -9.77 -6.40
N TYR A 229 7.26 -9.12 -7.10
CA TYR A 229 5.97 -9.72 -7.46
C TYR A 229 6.00 -10.49 -8.80
N LEU A 230 7.00 -10.26 -9.66
CA LEU A 230 7.25 -11.10 -10.83
C LEU A 230 7.76 -12.49 -10.44
N LEU A 231 8.29 -12.65 -9.22
CA LEU A 231 8.92 -13.88 -8.71
C LEU A 231 10.08 -14.36 -9.59
N ASP A 232 10.73 -13.47 -10.31
CA ASP A 232 11.95 -13.76 -11.07
C ASP A 232 13.15 -13.84 -10.14
N SER A 233 13.63 -15.06 -9.91
CA SER A 233 14.73 -15.32 -8.99
C SER A 233 16.01 -14.57 -9.36
N SER A 234 16.31 -14.41 -10.66
CA SER A 234 17.52 -13.73 -11.13
C SER A 234 17.50 -12.25 -10.80
N LEU A 235 16.37 -11.59 -11.08
CA LEU A 235 16.17 -10.17 -10.77
C LEU A 235 16.15 -9.93 -9.26
N ILE A 236 15.50 -10.80 -8.49
CA ILE A 236 15.47 -10.71 -7.02
C ILE A 236 16.89 -10.80 -6.45
N HIS A 237 17.73 -11.76 -6.92
CA HIS A 237 19.12 -11.88 -6.49
C HIS A 237 19.94 -10.62 -6.80
N GLN A 238 19.74 -10.01 -7.96
CA GLN A 238 20.43 -8.76 -8.32
C GLN A 238 20.08 -7.63 -7.34
N TYR A 239 18.79 -7.46 -6.99
CA TYR A 239 18.38 -6.47 -6.01
C TYR A 239 18.94 -6.74 -4.60
N LEU A 240 18.96 -8.01 -4.17
CA LEU A 240 19.51 -8.39 -2.88
C LEU A 240 21.03 -8.12 -2.83
N SER A 241 21.77 -8.45 -3.89
CA SER A 241 23.20 -8.17 -3.97
C SER A 241 23.52 -6.68 -3.93
N LEU A 242 22.69 -5.84 -4.58
CA LEU A 242 22.84 -4.39 -4.50
C LEU A 242 22.57 -3.88 -3.08
N PHE A 243 21.56 -4.44 -2.40
CA PHE A 243 21.26 -4.10 -1.02
C PHE A 243 22.40 -4.47 -0.08
N ASP A 244 22.96 -5.67 -0.21
CA ASP A 244 24.08 -6.15 0.59
C ASP A 244 25.31 -5.24 0.40
N SER A 245 25.65 -4.90 -0.84
CA SER A 245 26.76 -4.00 -1.16
C SER A 245 26.55 -2.58 -0.57
N ALA A 246 25.33 -2.07 -0.62
CA ALA A 246 24.99 -0.77 -0.02
C ALA A 246 25.06 -0.82 1.52
N LEU A 247 24.65 -1.93 2.12
CA LEU A 247 24.72 -2.14 3.56
C LEU A 247 26.17 -2.21 4.03
N GLU A 248 27.01 -2.99 3.37
CA GLU A 248 28.44 -3.10 3.66
C GLU A 248 29.15 -1.74 3.55
N SER A 249 28.83 -0.96 2.50
CA SER A 249 29.41 0.38 2.33
C SER A 249 28.96 1.40 3.38
N SER A 250 27.82 1.16 4.04
CA SER A 250 27.28 2.04 5.08
C SER A 250 27.76 1.67 6.49
N LEU A 251 28.32 0.48 6.68
CA LEU A 251 28.81 -0.02 7.96
C LEU A 251 30.33 0.20 8.13
N ASN A 252 31.05 0.49 7.04
CA ASN A 252 32.47 0.86 7.01
C ASN A 252 32.61 2.38 7.00
#